data_a384206adcf2b3681e32baf5a1a3639f
#
_entry.id   a384206adcf2b3681e32baf5a1a3639f
#
_cell.length_a   1.000
_cell.length_b   1.000
_cell.length_c   1.000
_cell.angle_alpha   90.00
_cell.angle_beta   90.00
_cell.angle_gamma   90.00
#
_symmetry.space_group_name_H-M   'P 1'
#
loop_
_entity.id
_entity.type
_entity.pdbx_description
1 polymer ?
#
loop_
_entity_poly.entity_id
_entity_poly.type
_entity_poly.pdbx_seq_one_letter_code
_entity_poly.pdbx_strand_id
1 'polypeptide(L)'
;GSGCYIHVVENTARNVKNAAQKKSGIKGEGALNKLAALFEIEEEDMYVRAEKVADAVLADLYLPEYEKMKLVKKMAYAPRYENWEKLGILPGGAKSEVCHGVVKCSTNLNSDPVDMLKDCLKLGISTGIYGLTLTNLLNDIVLGEPKLRLAPVGLRVIDPDYINIMITGHQHSMFTYLQERLTDADITEKAKQAGAKGFKLVGCTCVGQDLQLRGAHY
;
A
#
# COMPACT_ATOMS: atom_id res chain seq x y z
N GLY A 1 3.91 12.59 -5.20
CA GLY A 1 3.19 11.51 -5.68
C GLY A 1 3.89 10.17 -5.79
N SER A 2 4.41 9.82 -6.98
CA SER A 2 4.93 8.46 -7.26
C SER A 2 6.03 8.01 -6.31
N GLY A 3 6.98 8.88 -5.97
CA GLY A 3 8.05 8.56 -5.02
C GLY A 3 7.55 8.18 -3.64
N CYS A 4 6.47 8.81 -3.16
CA CYS A 4 5.89 8.48 -1.86
C CYS A 4 5.34 7.04 -1.81
N TYR A 5 4.60 6.63 -2.84
CA TYR A 5 4.07 5.26 -2.91
C TYR A 5 5.16 4.20 -3.00
N ILE A 6 6.18 4.45 -3.82
CA ILE A 6 7.30 3.53 -3.95
C ILE A 6 8.06 3.39 -2.63
N HIS A 7 8.22 4.47 -1.88
CA HIS A 7 8.83 4.44 -0.55
C HIS A 7 7.96 3.67 0.47
N VAL A 8 6.65 3.83 0.42
CA VAL A 8 5.72 3.05 1.26
C VAL A 8 5.81 1.56 0.95
N VAL A 9 5.84 1.16 -0.33
CA VAL A 9 6.04 -0.25 -0.74
C VAL A 9 7.33 -0.81 -0.13
N GLU A 10 8.43 -0.09 -0.26
CA GLU A 10 9.72 -0.50 0.30
C GLU A 10 9.66 -0.72 1.81
N ASN A 11 9.14 0.27 2.54
CA ASN A 11 9.05 0.18 3.99
C ASN A 11 8.12 -0.94 4.45
N THR A 12 6.97 -1.11 3.77
CA THR A 12 6.02 -2.15 4.13
C THR A 12 6.58 -3.54 3.81
N ALA A 13 7.29 -3.71 2.70
CA ALA A 13 7.98 -4.96 2.39
C ALA A 13 9.05 -5.30 3.44
N ARG A 14 9.83 -4.31 3.90
CA ARG A 14 10.78 -4.48 5.01
C ARG A 14 10.08 -4.85 6.33
N ASN A 15 8.90 -4.28 6.60
CA ASN A 15 8.10 -4.64 7.76
C ASN A 15 7.61 -6.09 7.69
N VAL A 16 7.14 -6.55 6.53
CA VAL A 16 6.78 -7.95 6.30
C VAL A 16 7.98 -8.87 6.55
N LYS A 17 9.15 -8.52 6.01
CA LYS A 17 10.39 -9.27 6.24
C LYS A 17 10.75 -9.34 7.72
N ASN A 18 10.72 -8.23 8.42
CA ASN A 18 11.00 -8.17 9.86
C ASN A 18 10.01 -9.01 10.69
N ALA A 19 8.71 -8.99 10.34
CA ALA A 19 7.69 -9.81 10.97
C ALA A 19 7.95 -11.31 10.72
N ALA A 20 8.32 -11.67 9.50
CA ALA A 20 8.68 -13.02 9.12
C ALA A 20 9.89 -13.55 9.94
N GLN A 21 10.95 -12.78 10.00
CA GLN A 21 12.17 -13.14 10.76
C GLN A 21 11.92 -13.29 12.27
N LYS A 22 11.01 -12.47 12.81
CA LYS A 22 10.58 -12.58 14.21
C LYS A 22 9.54 -13.68 14.45
N LYS A 23 9.09 -14.35 13.40
CA LYS A 23 8.00 -15.34 13.44
C LYS A 23 6.76 -14.81 14.15
N SER A 24 6.40 -13.57 13.88
CA SER A 24 5.28 -12.87 14.54
C SER A 24 4.75 -11.74 13.65
N GLY A 25 3.46 -11.41 13.79
CA GLY A 25 2.87 -10.23 13.14
C GLY A 25 2.42 -10.44 11.70
N ILE A 26 2.37 -11.69 11.20
CA ILE A 26 1.72 -12.03 9.94
C ILE A 26 0.25 -12.36 10.25
N LYS A 27 -0.68 -11.53 9.77
CA LYS A 27 -2.12 -11.64 10.07
C LYS A 27 -2.97 -11.96 8.84
N GLY A 28 -2.50 -11.61 7.64
CA GLY A 28 -3.23 -11.79 6.37
C GLY A 28 -2.60 -12.85 5.48
N GLU A 29 -2.92 -14.11 5.75
CA GLU A 29 -2.36 -15.24 4.99
C GLU A 29 -2.84 -15.27 3.55
N GLY A 30 -4.10 -14.89 3.26
CA GLY A 30 -4.63 -14.85 1.90
C GLY A 30 -3.91 -13.81 1.02
N ALA A 31 -3.61 -12.62 1.55
CA ALA A 31 -2.82 -11.63 0.83
C ALA A 31 -1.38 -12.11 0.59
N LEU A 32 -0.79 -12.79 1.59
CA LEU A 32 0.52 -13.40 1.44
C LEU A 32 0.52 -14.47 0.34
N ASN A 33 -0.47 -15.37 0.34
CA ASN A 33 -0.59 -16.41 -0.66
C ASN A 33 -0.80 -15.85 -2.07
N LYS A 34 -1.58 -14.77 -2.18
CA LYS A 34 -1.78 -14.06 -3.44
C LYS A 34 -0.47 -13.50 -3.99
N LEU A 35 0.33 -12.83 -3.16
CA LEU A 35 1.63 -12.33 -3.58
C LEU A 35 2.62 -13.44 -3.88
N ALA A 36 2.65 -14.50 -3.07
CA ALA A 36 3.49 -15.67 -3.31
C ALA A 36 3.19 -16.29 -4.69
N ALA A 37 1.91 -16.47 -5.03
CA ALA A 37 1.50 -16.98 -6.33
C ALA A 37 1.93 -16.07 -7.49
N LEU A 38 1.86 -14.72 -7.32
CA LEU A 38 2.31 -13.76 -8.33
C LEU A 38 3.82 -13.82 -8.58
N PHE A 39 4.60 -14.10 -7.54
CA PHE A 39 6.05 -14.26 -7.62
C PHE A 39 6.52 -15.71 -7.81
N GLU A 40 5.58 -16.66 -7.95
CA GLU A 40 5.89 -18.09 -8.13
C GLU A 40 6.71 -18.67 -6.97
N ILE A 41 6.36 -18.28 -5.74
CA ILE A 41 7.02 -18.73 -4.52
C ILE A 41 6.19 -19.86 -3.91
N GLU A 42 6.77 -21.06 -3.89
CA GLU A 42 6.18 -22.27 -3.33
C GLU A 42 6.92 -22.61 -2.03
N GLU A 43 6.39 -22.17 -0.90
CA GLU A 43 6.91 -22.45 0.44
C GLU A 43 5.79 -22.84 1.38
N GLU A 44 5.97 -23.92 2.15
CA GLU A 44 4.97 -24.39 3.10
C GLU A 44 4.95 -23.54 4.38
N ASP A 45 6.15 -23.21 4.91
CA ASP A 45 6.26 -22.36 6.09
C ASP A 45 5.84 -20.92 5.76
N MET A 46 4.83 -20.44 6.48
CA MET A 46 4.25 -19.10 6.28
C MET A 46 5.29 -17.98 6.47
N TYR A 47 6.20 -18.13 7.41
CA TYR A 47 7.19 -17.10 7.68
C TYR A 47 8.30 -17.09 6.65
N VAL A 48 8.75 -18.27 6.21
CA VAL A 48 9.72 -18.38 5.10
C VAL A 48 9.10 -17.84 3.81
N ARG A 49 7.84 -18.17 3.55
CA ARG A 49 7.09 -17.62 2.41
C ARG A 49 7.00 -16.10 2.46
N ALA A 50 6.69 -15.53 3.62
CA ALA A 50 6.60 -14.08 3.81
C ALA A 50 7.95 -13.38 3.62
N GLU A 51 9.04 -13.96 4.08
CA GLU A 51 10.39 -13.42 3.85
C GLU A 51 10.73 -13.42 2.36
N LYS A 52 10.52 -14.55 1.66
CA LYS A 52 10.76 -14.66 0.22
C LYS A 52 9.90 -13.70 -0.60
N VAL A 53 8.63 -13.51 -0.23
CA VAL A 53 7.75 -12.53 -0.88
C VAL A 53 8.28 -11.11 -0.68
N ALA A 54 8.70 -10.76 0.52
CA ALA A 54 9.27 -9.44 0.79
C ALA A 54 10.55 -9.20 -0.02
N ASP A 55 11.42 -10.20 -0.10
CA ASP A 55 12.66 -10.11 -0.89
C ASP A 55 12.37 -10.03 -2.39
N ALA A 56 11.39 -10.75 -2.91
CA ALA A 56 10.96 -10.66 -4.30
C ALA A 56 10.40 -9.28 -4.64
N VAL A 57 9.59 -8.70 -3.76
CA VAL A 57 9.08 -7.32 -3.91
C VAL A 57 10.22 -6.32 -3.92
N LEU A 58 11.15 -6.43 -2.98
CA LEU A 58 12.31 -5.53 -2.92
C LEU A 58 13.20 -5.68 -4.16
N ALA A 59 13.45 -6.90 -4.62
CA ALA A 59 14.23 -7.14 -5.83
C ALA A 59 13.55 -6.50 -7.05
N ASP A 60 12.25 -6.71 -7.22
CA ASP A 60 11.46 -6.15 -8.34
C ASP A 60 11.42 -4.61 -8.31
N LEU A 61 11.38 -4.03 -7.10
CA LEU A 61 11.40 -2.58 -6.87
C LEU A 61 12.71 -1.93 -7.31
N TYR A 62 13.84 -2.62 -7.12
CA TYR A 62 15.19 -2.13 -7.40
C TYR A 62 15.77 -2.59 -8.74
N LEU A 63 14.98 -3.21 -9.61
CA LEU A 63 15.41 -3.57 -10.95
C LEU A 63 15.92 -2.33 -11.69
N PRO A 64 16.96 -2.49 -12.54
CA PRO A 64 17.40 -1.41 -13.42
C PRO A 64 16.32 -1.09 -14.47
N GLU A 65 16.43 0.08 -15.09
CA GLU A 65 15.45 0.59 -16.06
C GLU A 65 15.21 -0.33 -17.26
N TYR A 66 16.25 -1.03 -17.71
CA TYR A 66 16.17 -1.93 -18.86
C TYR A 66 15.54 -3.30 -18.55
N GLU A 67 15.38 -3.66 -17.30
CA GLU A 67 14.67 -4.86 -16.86
C GLU A 67 13.22 -4.56 -16.55
N LYS A 68 12.31 -5.50 -16.85
CA LYS A 68 10.87 -5.29 -16.66
C LYS A 68 10.39 -5.94 -15.37
N MET A 69 9.58 -5.21 -14.60
CA MET A 69 9.00 -5.70 -13.35
C MET A 69 8.14 -6.94 -13.58
N LYS A 70 8.42 -8.01 -12.85
CA LYS A 70 7.68 -9.28 -12.92
C LYS A 70 6.22 -9.09 -12.53
N LEU A 71 5.96 -8.33 -11.51
CA LEU A 71 4.61 -8.08 -11.01
C LEU A 71 3.73 -7.39 -12.05
N VAL A 72 4.25 -6.39 -12.77
CA VAL A 72 3.49 -5.71 -13.83
C VAL A 72 3.07 -6.70 -14.91
N LYS A 73 3.95 -7.59 -15.32
CA LYS A 73 3.64 -8.64 -16.30
C LYS A 73 2.56 -9.60 -15.82
N LYS A 74 2.62 -10.01 -14.55
CA LYS A 74 1.67 -10.98 -13.97
C LYS A 74 0.29 -10.39 -13.69
N MET A 75 0.21 -9.10 -13.39
CA MET A 75 -1.04 -8.43 -13.05
C MET A 75 -1.74 -7.75 -14.23
N ALA A 76 -0.99 -7.37 -15.25
CA ALA A 76 -1.56 -6.69 -16.41
C ALA A 76 -2.35 -7.68 -17.29
N TYR A 77 -3.50 -7.21 -17.80
CA TYR A 77 -4.23 -7.94 -18.85
C TYR A 77 -3.34 -8.08 -20.07
N ALA A 78 -3.17 -9.32 -20.57
CA ALA A 78 -2.16 -9.64 -21.60
C ALA A 78 -2.17 -8.72 -22.83
N PRO A 79 -3.33 -8.43 -23.49
CA PRO A 79 -3.36 -7.50 -24.62
C PRO A 79 -2.92 -6.07 -24.27
N ARG A 80 -3.14 -5.66 -23.01
CA ARG A 80 -2.69 -4.35 -22.51
C ARG A 80 -1.19 -4.33 -22.32
N TYR A 81 -0.63 -5.39 -21.75
CA TYR A 81 0.81 -5.54 -21.57
C TYR A 81 1.54 -5.48 -22.93
N GLU A 82 1.05 -6.22 -23.92
CA GLU A 82 1.59 -6.21 -25.30
C GLU A 82 1.55 -4.81 -25.92
N ASN A 83 0.47 -4.07 -25.73
CA ASN A 83 0.36 -2.69 -26.22
C ASN A 83 1.36 -1.76 -25.53
N TRP A 84 1.55 -1.91 -24.20
CA TRP A 84 2.53 -1.13 -23.46
C TRP A 84 3.97 -1.43 -23.93
N GLU A 85 4.23 -2.70 -24.25
CA GLU A 85 5.52 -3.10 -24.80
C GLU A 85 5.78 -2.49 -26.18
N LYS A 86 4.81 -2.58 -27.10
CA LYS A 86 4.87 -1.96 -28.43
C LYS A 86 5.07 -0.45 -28.37
N LEU A 87 4.46 0.21 -27.40
CA LEU A 87 4.58 1.66 -27.21
C LEU A 87 5.87 2.07 -26.49
N GLY A 88 6.63 1.11 -25.96
CA GLY A 88 7.86 1.38 -25.20
C GLY A 88 7.60 2.05 -23.85
N ILE A 89 6.43 1.77 -23.22
CA ILE A 89 6.02 2.36 -21.94
C ILE A 89 6.00 1.36 -20.78
N LEU A 90 6.53 0.16 -20.96
CA LEU A 90 6.73 -0.77 -19.84
C LEU A 90 7.82 -0.22 -18.93
N PRO A 91 7.52 -0.05 -17.64
CA PRO A 91 8.51 0.44 -16.69
C PRO A 91 9.57 -0.61 -16.37
N GLY A 92 10.76 -0.14 -16.04
CA GLY A 92 11.77 -0.90 -15.32
C GLY A 92 11.45 -0.96 -13.83
N GLY A 93 12.46 -1.11 -12.96
CA GLY A 93 12.27 -1.05 -11.53
C GLY A 93 11.63 0.28 -11.12
N ALA A 94 10.65 0.22 -10.22
CA ALA A 94 9.89 1.42 -9.88
C ALA A 94 10.76 2.54 -9.26
N LYS A 95 11.81 2.20 -8.54
CA LYS A 95 12.79 3.18 -8.03
C LYS A 95 13.61 3.81 -9.16
N SER A 96 14.04 3.02 -10.11
CA SER A 96 14.80 3.51 -11.28
C SER A 96 13.96 4.47 -12.11
N GLU A 97 12.69 4.19 -12.35
CA GLU A 97 11.78 5.08 -13.09
C GLU A 97 11.57 6.42 -12.36
N VAL A 98 11.44 6.41 -11.03
CA VAL A 98 11.32 7.64 -10.24
C VAL A 98 12.61 8.46 -10.31
N CYS A 99 13.76 7.84 -10.12
CA CYS A 99 15.05 8.52 -10.21
C CYS A 99 15.29 9.09 -11.61
N HIS A 100 14.99 8.32 -12.65
CA HIS A 100 15.14 8.73 -14.05
C HIS A 100 14.24 9.94 -14.37
N GLY A 101 12.98 9.89 -13.98
CA GLY A 101 12.07 11.03 -14.15
C GLY A 101 12.53 12.29 -13.42
N VAL A 102 13.07 12.16 -12.21
CA VAL A 102 13.63 13.32 -11.46
C VAL A 102 14.83 13.90 -12.18
N VAL A 103 15.77 13.07 -12.62
CA VAL A 103 16.97 13.53 -13.33
C VAL A 103 16.61 14.24 -14.62
N LYS A 104 15.75 13.64 -15.46
CA LYS A 104 15.31 14.27 -16.71
C LYS A 104 14.63 15.63 -16.50
N CYS A 105 13.74 15.72 -15.52
CA CYS A 105 13.03 16.97 -15.22
C CYS A 105 13.91 18.05 -14.57
N SER A 106 14.86 17.65 -13.71
CA SER A 106 15.68 18.60 -12.96
C SER A 106 16.84 19.19 -13.74
N THR A 107 17.36 18.44 -14.72
CA THR A 107 18.58 18.79 -15.45
C THR A 107 18.33 19.23 -16.88
N ASN A 108 17.07 19.29 -17.30
CA ASN A 108 16.69 19.58 -18.71
C ASN A 108 17.38 18.66 -19.72
N LEU A 109 17.69 17.44 -19.33
CA LEU A 109 18.35 16.45 -20.21
C LEU A 109 17.43 15.89 -21.29
N ASN A 110 16.12 16.13 -21.18
CA ASN A 110 15.16 15.68 -22.17
C ASN A 110 14.19 16.80 -22.52
N SER A 111 14.14 17.12 -23.80
CA SER A 111 13.20 18.11 -24.37
C SER A 111 12.23 17.50 -25.39
N ASP A 112 12.31 16.19 -25.64
CA ASP A 112 11.36 15.49 -26.52
C ASP A 112 10.03 15.27 -25.78
N PRO A 113 8.93 15.89 -26.23
CA PRO A 113 7.64 15.78 -25.57
C PRO A 113 7.06 14.36 -25.62
N VAL A 114 7.38 13.58 -26.64
CA VAL A 114 6.90 12.20 -26.77
C VAL A 114 7.61 11.30 -25.76
N ASP A 115 8.91 11.46 -25.59
CA ASP A 115 9.69 10.69 -24.61
C ASP A 115 9.27 11.07 -23.18
N MET A 116 9.07 12.36 -22.90
CA MET A 116 8.54 12.82 -21.61
C MET A 116 7.16 12.24 -21.30
N LEU A 117 6.28 12.15 -22.30
CA LEU A 117 4.96 11.53 -22.14
C LEU A 117 5.08 10.03 -21.84
N LYS A 118 5.99 9.32 -22.51
CA LYS A 118 6.27 7.91 -22.21
C LYS A 118 6.77 7.71 -20.77
N ASP A 119 7.64 8.58 -20.29
CA ASP A 119 8.11 8.53 -18.90
C ASP A 119 6.96 8.77 -17.89
N CYS A 120 6.06 9.70 -18.19
CA CYS A 120 4.84 9.89 -17.37
C CYS A 120 3.98 8.62 -17.33
N LEU A 121 3.82 7.93 -18.47
CA LEU A 121 3.06 6.68 -18.53
C LEU A 121 3.76 5.55 -17.76
N LYS A 122 5.08 5.40 -17.88
CA LYS A 122 5.86 4.45 -17.09
C LYS A 122 5.71 4.71 -15.59
N LEU A 123 5.81 5.96 -15.15
CA LEU A 123 5.57 6.35 -13.76
C LEU A 123 4.13 6.05 -13.31
N GLY A 124 3.14 6.28 -14.18
CA GLY A 124 1.75 5.94 -13.92
C GLY A 124 1.53 4.44 -13.72
N ILE A 125 2.13 3.60 -14.55
CA ILE A 125 2.08 2.14 -14.41
C ILE A 125 2.79 1.70 -13.12
N SER A 126 3.98 2.23 -12.85
CA SER A 126 4.74 1.92 -11.63
C SER A 126 3.99 2.32 -10.36
N THR A 127 3.32 3.46 -10.36
CA THR A 127 2.56 3.95 -9.20
C THR A 127 1.23 3.23 -9.05
N GLY A 128 0.46 3.08 -10.13
CA GLY A 128 -0.89 2.54 -10.09
C GLY A 128 -0.91 1.03 -9.87
N ILE A 129 -0.29 0.26 -10.79
CA ILE A 129 -0.31 -1.21 -10.68
C ILE A 129 0.62 -1.68 -9.58
N TYR A 130 1.84 -1.16 -9.56
CA TYR A 130 2.85 -1.59 -8.61
C TYR A 130 2.63 -0.95 -7.22
N GLY A 131 2.73 0.37 -7.13
CA GLY A 131 2.73 1.07 -5.85
C GLY A 131 1.44 0.89 -5.05
N LEU A 132 0.28 1.18 -5.65
CA LEU A 132 -1.01 1.09 -4.95
C LEU A 132 -1.39 -0.35 -4.61
N THR A 133 -1.28 -1.26 -5.56
CA THR A 133 -1.68 -2.66 -5.34
C THR A 133 -0.79 -3.35 -4.33
N LEU A 134 0.54 -3.16 -4.43
CA LEU A 134 1.47 -3.74 -3.47
C LEU A 134 1.32 -3.14 -2.07
N THR A 135 1.12 -1.83 -1.96
CA THR A 135 0.88 -1.20 -0.66
C THR A 135 -0.29 -1.85 0.06
N ASN A 136 -1.40 -2.07 -0.64
CA ASN A 136 -2.57 -2.70 -0.05
C ASN A 136 -2.29 -4.16 0.35
N LEU A 137 -1.76 -4.97 -0.56
CA LEU A 137 -1.49 -6.38 -0.27
C LEU A 137 -0.46 -6.56 0.86
N LEU A 138 0.61 -5.77 0.87
CA LEU A 138 1.62 -5.84 1.93
C LEU A 138 1.08 -5.36 3.28
N ASN A 139 0.22 -4.35 3.29
CA ASN A 139 -0.48 -3.93 4.51
C ASN A 139 -1.44 -5.01 5.00
N ASP A 140 -2.17 -5.67 4.10
CA ASP A 140 -3.06 -6.77 4.47
C ASP A 140 -2.31 -7.93 5.13
N ILE A 141 -1.08 -8.21 4.69
CA ILE A 141 -0.24 -9.24 5.32
C ILE A 141 0.02 -8.92 6.80
N VAL A 142 0.34 -7.69 7.14
CA VAL A 142 0.71 -7.31 8.52
C VAL A 142 -0.47 -6.83 9.36
N LEU A 143 -1.48 -6.20 8.78
CA LEU A 143 -2.64 -5.65 9.48
C LEU A 143 -3.85 -6.60 9.50
N GLY A 144 -3.83 -7.65 8.69
CA GLY A 144 -4.97 -8.52 8.41
C GLY A 144 -5.80 -8.05 7.22
N GLU A 145 -6.57 -8.97 6.68
CA GLU A 145 -7.40 -8.71 5.50
C GLU A 145 -8.62 -7.85 5.83
N PRO A 146 -9.01 -6.94 4.93
CA PRO A 146 -10.23 -6.18 5.08
C PRO A 146 -11.46 -7.08 4.95
N LYS A 147 -12.53 -6.75 5.68
CA LYS A 147 -13.80 -7.48 5.62
C LYS A 147 -14.91 -6.57 5.10
N LEU A 148 -15.68 -7.05 4.15
CA LEU A 148 -16.86 -6.33 3.68
C LEU A 148 -17.85 -6.16 4.83
N ARG A 149 -18.32 -4.94 5.04
CA ARG A 149 -19.30 -4.58 6.06
C ARG A 149 -20.11 -3.36 5.65
N LEU A 150 -21.28 -3.23 6.23
CA LEU A 150 -22.04 -1.99 6.15
C LEU A 150 -21.44 -0.97 7.13
N ALA A 151 -21.19 0.24 6.65
CA ALA A 151 -20.68 1.34 7.46
C ALA A 151 -21.42 2.63 7.10
N PRO A 152 -21.73 3.49 8.10
CA PRO A 152 -22.25 4.82 7.82
C PRO A 152 -21.22 5.65 7.07
N VAL A 153 -21.69 6.49 6.16
CA VAL A 153 -20.86 7.35 5.31
C VAL A 153 -21.36 8.80 5.40
N GLY A 154 -20.41 9.72 5.33
CA GLY A 154 -20.66 11.16 5.31
C GLY A 154 -20.70 11.81 6.69
N LEU A 155 -20.96 13.12 6.76
CA LEU A 155 -20.86 13.91 7.99
C LEU A 155 -21.76 13.44 9.14
N ARG A 156 -22.80 12.67 8.85
CA ARG A 156 -23.68 12.07 9.88
C ARG A 156 -22.99 11.04 10.79
N VAL A 157 -21.76 10.63 10.47
CA VAL A 157 -20.99 9.74 11.35
C VAL A 157 -20.42 10.46 12.56
N ILE A 158 -20.32 11.79 12.49
CA ILE A 158 -19.89 12.65 13.61
C ILE A 158 -20.99 12.65 14.65
N ASP A 159 -20.62 12.35 15.88
CA ASP A 159 -21.54 12.24 17.00
C ASP A 159 -21.05 13.13 18.16
N PRO A 160 -21.82 14.16 18.56
CA PRO A 160 -21.38 15.10 19.60
C PRO A 160 -21.19 14.47 20.97
N ASP A 161 -21.76 13.28 21.23
CA ASP A 161 -21.59 12.55 22.48
C ASP A 161 -20.22 11.82 22.55
N TYR A 162 -19.47 11.79 21.47
CA TYR A 162 -18.17 11.12 21.39
C TYR A 162 -17.05 12.09 21.04
N ILE A 163 -15.86 11.75 21.45
CA ILE A 163 -14.64 12.38 20.91
C ILE A 163 -14.41 11.83 19.51
N ASN A 164 -14.66 12.67 18.49
CA ASN A 164 -14.51 12.29 17.10
C ASN A 164 -13.07 12.55 16.66
N ILE A 165 -12.38 11.52 16.17
CA ILE A 165 -11.02 11.60 15.64
C ILE A 165 -11.08 11.32 14.15
N MET A 166 -10.82 12.34 13.35
CA MET A 166 -10.76 12.22 11.88
C MET A 166 -9.33 11.95 11.43
N ILE A 167 -9.17 10.92 10.62
CA ILE A 167 -7.88 10.53 10.04
C ILE A 167 -7.96 10.71 8.54
N THR A 168 -7.01 11.47 7.98
CA THR A 168 -6.89 11.72 6.55
C THR A 168 -5.53 11.25 6.04
N GLY A 169 -5.41 10.98 4.74
CA GLY A 169 -4.16 10.60 4.11
C GLY A 169 -4.11 9.14 3.68
N HIS A 170 -2.94 8.50 3.82
CA HIS A 170 -2.64 7.19 3.21
C HIS A 170 -2.02 6.18 4.19
N GLN A 171 -1.91 6.52 5.47
CA GLN A 171 -1.20 5.73 6.49
C GLN A 171 -2.15 4.77 7.22
N HIS A 172 -2.25 3.53 6.75
CA HIS A 172 -3.12 2.51 7.35
C HIS A 172 -2.64 2.04 8.73
N SER A 173 -1.34 1.92 8.94
CA SER A 173 -0.76 1.40 10.18
C SER A 173 -1.05 2.29 11.39
N MET A 174 -1.03 3.61 11.23
CA MET A 174 -1.35 4.55 12.30
C MET A 174 -2.78 4.36 12.79
N PHE A 175 -3.71 4.16 11.87
CA PHE A 175 -5.11 3.94 12.22
C PHE A 175 -5.30 2.65 13.00
N THR A 176 -4.74 1.53 12.55
CA THR A 176 -4.87 0.25 13.25
C THR A 176 -4.34 0.36 14.67
N TYR A 177 -3.20 1.01 14.85
CA TYR A 177 -2.66 1.28 16.18
C TYR A 177 -3.58 2.15 17.04
N LEU A 178 -4.13 3.24 16.48
CA LEU A 178 -5.08 4.09 17.19
C LEU A 178 -6.36 3.32 17.56
N GLN A 179 -6.87 2.51 16.65
CA GLN A 179 -8.07 1.69 16.92
C GLN A 179 -7.84 0.74 18.09
N GLU A 180 -6.68 0.10 18.17
CA GLU A 180 -6.30 -0.75 19.30
C GLU A 180 -6.17 0.06 20.58
N ARG A 181 -5.45 1.18 20.55
CA ARG A 181 -5.23 2.04 21.74
C ARG A 181 -6.50 2.70 22.29
N LEU A 182 -7.41 3.11 21.44
CA LEU A 182 -8.66 3.76 21.87
C LEU A 182 -9.66 2.80 22.56
N THR A 183 -9.39 1.50 22.53
CA THR A 183 -10.13 0.50 23.30
C THR A 183 -9.53 0.25 24.69
N ASP A 184 -8.37 0.81 25.02
CA ASP A 184 -7.75 0.65 26.33
C ASP A 184 -8.61 1.29 27.42
N ALA A 185 -8.73 0.59 28.56
CA ALA A 185 -9.61 0.99 29.63
C ALA A 185 -9.25 2.36 30.22
N ASP A 186 -7.97 2.65 30.38
CA ASP A 186 -7.46 3.92 30.88
C ASP A 186 -7.80 5.10 29.98
N ILE A 187 -7.75 4.90 28.67
CA ILE A 187 -8.05 5.92 27.65
C ILE A 187 -9.57 6.14 27.58
N THR A 188 -10.34 5.04 27.58
CA THR A 188 -11.80 5.10 27.57
C THR A 188 -12.33 5.81 28.82
N GLU A 189 -11.75 5.56 29.98
CA GLU A 189 -12.13 6.23 31.23
C GLU A 189 -11.85 7.75 31.19
N LYS A 190 -10.72 8.18 30.62
CA LYS A 190 -10.43 9.60 30.42
C LYS A 190 -11.47 10.29 29.52
N ALA A 191 -11.94 9.61 28.48
CA ALA A 191 -13.02 10.14 27.64
C ALA A 191 -14.30 10.35 28.43
N LYS A 192 -14.69 9.41 29.30
CA LYS A 192 -15.84 9.52 30.17
C LYS A 192 -15.71 10.65 31.20
N GLN A 193 -14.53 10.79 31.80
CA GLN A 193 -14.23 11.90 32.72
C GLN A 193 -14.32 13.27 32.02
N ALA A 194 -14.03 13.33 30.73
CA ALA A 194 -14.22 14.52 29.90
C ALA A 194 -15.67 14.73 29.43
N GLY A 195 -16.61 13.89 29.86
CA GLY A 195 -18.05 13.99 29.54
C GLY A 195 -18.44 13.31 28.22
N ALA A 196 -17.54 12.56 27.56
CA ALA A 196 -17.84 11.85 26.34
C ALA A 196 -18.18 10.38 26.57
N LYS A 197 -19.00 9.77 25.72
CA LYS A 197 -19.32 8.34 25.78
C LYS A 197 -18.14 7.42 25.38
N GLY A 198 -17.11 7.98 24.72
CA GLY A 198 -15.95 7.26 24.21
C GLY A 198 -15.38 7.96 23.00
N PHE A 199 -14.75 7.19 22.11
CA PHE A 199 -14.13 7.68 20.89
C PHE A 199 -14.85 7.16 19.65
N LYS A 200 -14.83 7.97 18.58
CA LYS A 200 -15.26 7.58 17.24
C LYS A 200 -14.15 7.88 16.26
N LEU A 201 -13.70 6.86 15.53
CA LEU A 201 -12.74 7.03 14.46
C LEU A 201 -13.47 7.23 13.13
N VAL A 202 -13.14 8.31 12.46
CA VAL A 202 -13.70 8.66 11.16
C VAL A 202 -12.55 8.69 10.16
N GLY A 203 -12.58 7.79 9.18
CA GLY A 203 -11.63 7.78 8.10
C GLY A 203 -12.06 8.74 6.99
N CYS A 204 -11.11 9.44 6.38
CA CYS A 204 -11.36 10.36 5.29
C CYS A 204 -10.29 10.18 4.21
N THR A 205 -10.65 10.43 2.94
CA THR A 205 -9.76 10.24 1.78
C THR A 205 -9.36 8.78 1.55
N CYS A 206 -8.18 8.49 0.99
CA CYS A 206 -7.76 7.13 0.64
C CYS A 206 -7.68 6.21 1.87
N VAL A 207 -7.17 6.71 2.99
CA VAL A 207 -7.13 5.92 4.24
C VAL A 207 -8.53 5.58 4.73
N GLY A 208 -9.51 6.46 4.53
CA GLY A 208 -10.88 6.24 4.93
C GLY A 208 -11.56 5.10 4.18
N GLN A 209 -11.30 4.97 2.90
CA GLN A 209 -11.87 3.90 2.08
C GLN A 209 -11.44 2.51 2.57
N ASP A 210 -10.18 2.35 2.96
CA ASP A 210 -9.69 1.10 3.51
C ASP A 210 -10.17 0.89 4.96
N LEU A 211 -10.14 1.93 5.77
CA LEU A 211 -10.43 1.84 7.20
C LEU A 211 -11.88 1.52 7.52
N GLN A 212 -12.85 1.91 6.68
CA GLN A 212 -14.24 1.49 6.86
C GLN A 212 -14.37 -0.05 6.77
N LEU A 213 -13.54 -0.72 5.97
CA LEU A 213 -13.50 -2.18 5.88
C LEU A 213 -12.79 -2.81 7.10
N ARG A 214 -12.07 -2.02 7.89
CA ARG A 214 -11.34 -2.46 9.10
C ARG A 214 -11.97 -2.01 10.41
N GLY A 215 -13.13 -1.38 10.39
CA GLY A 215 -13.85 -1.05 11.61
C GLY A 215 -14.14 0.43 11.85
N ALA A 216 -13.64 1.33 11.02
CA ALA A 216 -13.94 2.76 11.12
C ALA A 216 -15.24 3.18 10.43
N HIS A 217 -15.64 4.42 10.67
CA HIS A 217 -16.65 5.15 9.90
C HIS A 217 -15.97 5.94 8.76
N TYR A 218 -16.74 6.32 7.75
CA TYR A 218 -16.22 7.06 6.59
C TYR A 218 -17.00 8.37 6.35
#